data_c2daf601723f8a68f78741aae6a9f23f
#
_entry.id   c2daf601723f8a68f78741aae6a9f23f
#
_cell.length_a   1.000
_cell.length_b   1.000
_cell.length_c   1.000
_cell.angle_alpha   90.00
_cell.angle_beta   90.00
_cell.angle_gamma   90.00
#
_symmetry.space_group_name_H-M   'P 1'
#
loop_
_entity.id
_entity.type
_entity.pdbx_description
1 polymer ?
#
loop_
_entity_poly.entity_id
_entity_poly.type
_entity_poly.pdbx_seq_one_letter_code
_entity_poly.pdbx_strand_id
1 'polypeptide(L)'
;METVKRSKIKALLASEPGKEVLAKGWVRTKRGNKQVKFIALNDGSTINNIQIVANTELFSEELLKRVTTGASLAVKGLLVESLGSGQAVEIQASEIEVLGDCDPMRFPLQKKDTTLEYLRSVAHMRLRTNTFGAVLRIRNAMAFAIHKFFNEKGFVYLHTPLITESDAEGAGDMFQVTTLDLKNIPLDKKGNVDFSKDFFGKKTSLTVSGQLEGELGATAVGEIYTFGPTFRAENSNTPRHLAEFWMIEPEMAFYDINDDMELAEEFVKYLVQYALDNCLDDLQFLNDKYDDGLIERMRSVLGIAFQRVTYTEAVDILEKAIADGVKFEYPVHWGTDFQSEHERYLVEKHFQKPVILIDFPKDIKAFYMKQNEDGRTVRGMDVLFPKIGEIIGGSEREASLEKLEQRIEELGMSRKNLEWYIDTRRYGTVPHSGFGLGFERLLLFVTGMSNIRDVIPFPRTPKNAEF
;
A
#
# COMPACT_ATOMS: atom_id res chain seq x y z
N MET A 1 -27.95 -34.51 16.50
CA MET A 1 -28.19 -33.42 15.53
C MET A 1 -26.86 -32.77 15.26
N GLU A 2 -26.37 -32.82 14.01
CA GLU A 2 -25.15 -32.07 13.65
C GLU A 2 -25.44 -30.58 13.80
N THR A 3 -24.62 -29.91 14.59
CA THR A 3 -24.72 -28.47 14.78
C THR A 3 -24.32 -27.79 13.47
N VAL A 4 -25.24 -27.08 12.82
CA VAL A 4 -24.95 -26.32 11.58
C VAL A 4 -23.82 -25.34 11.86
N LYS A 5 -22.68 -25.51 11.18
CA LYS A 5 -21.52 -24.62 11.33
C LYS A 5 -21.74 -23.33 10.56
N ARG A 6 -21.19 -22.23 11.10
CA ARG A 6 -21.19 -20.93 10.41
C ARG A 6 -20.53 -21.02 9.05
N SER A 7 -21.20 -20.50 8.03
CA SER A 7 -20.63 -20.27 6.68
C SER A 7 -20.39 -18.77 6.45
N LYS A 8 -19.31 -18.44 5.70
CA LYS A 8 -19.07 -17.06 5.26
C LYS A 8 -20.10 -16.67 4.19
N ILE A 9 -20.54 -15.41 4.21
CA ILE A 9 -21.54 -14.90 3.24
C ILE A 9 -21.05 -15.06 1.80
N LYS A 10 -19.76 -14.80 1.51
CA LYS A 10 -19.16 -15.06 0.20
C LYS A 10 -19.39 -16.51 -0.29
N ALA A 11 -19.24 -17.47 0.59
CA ALA A 11 -19.45 -18.88 0.27
C ALA A 11 -20.95 -19.23 0.10
N LEU A 12 -21.82 -18.62 0.89
CA LEU A 12 -23.28 -18.81 0.77
C LEU A 12 -23.81 -18.28 -0.56
N LEU A 13 -23.36 -17.09 -0.98
CA LEU A 13 -23.77 -16.49 -2.26
C LEU A 13 -23.35 -17.32 -3.48
N ALA A 14 -22.32 -18.15 -3.35
CA ALA A 14 -21.86 -19.09 -4.38
C ALA A 14 -22.39 -20.53 -4.20
N SER A 15 -23.30 -20.75 -3.25
CA SER A 15 -23.79 -22.09 -2.93
C SER A 15 -25.15 -22.35 -3.59
N GLU A 16 -25.38 -23.64 -3.92
CA GLU A 16 -26.70 -24.12 -4.35
C GLU A 16 -27.75 -24.02 -3.22
N PRO A 17 -29.00 -23.67 -3.54
CA PRO A 17 -30.10 -23.62 -2.57
C PRO A 17 -30.46 -25.01 -2.06
N GLY A 18 -31.35 -25.07 -1.06
CA GLY A 18 -31.94 -26.30 -0.53
C GLY A 18 -31.29 -26.84 0.76
N LYS A 19 -30.33 -26.13 1.35
CA LYS A 19 -29.65 -26.56 2.59
C LYS A 19 -29.89 -25.60 3.75
N GLU A 20 -29.93 -26.14 4.97
CA GLU A 20 -29.95 -25.36 6.20
C GLU A 20 -28.54 -24.72 6.42
N VAL A 21 -28.52 -23.43 6.72
CA VAL A 21 -27.29 -22.66 6.88
C VAL A 21 -27.32 -21.79 8.14
N LEU A 22 -26.14 -21.44 8.65
CA LEU A 22 -25.93 -20.47 9.71
C LEU A 22 -25.04 -19.32 9.20
N ALA A 23 -25.62 -18.14 9.06
CA ALA A 23 -24.89 -16.90 8.74
C ALA A 23 -24.75 -16.05 10.00
N LYS A 24 -23.58 -15.41 10.18
CA LYS A 24 -23.36 -14.40 11.21
C LYS A 24 -22.76 -13.15 10.57
N GLY A 25 -23.24 -11.97 10.96
CA GLY A 25 -22.77 -10.72 10.37
C GLY A 25 -23.46 -9.49 10.98
N TRP A 26 -23.26 -8.37 10.34
CA TRP A 26 -23.84 -7.08 10.73
C TRP A 26 -24.94 -6.66 9.77
N VAL A 27 -26.00 -6.12 10.33
CA VAL A 27 -27.14 -5.57 9.58
C VAL A 27 -26.71 -4.33 8.83
N ARG A 28 -26.84 -4.35 7.51
CA ARG A 28 -26.64 -3.17 6.65
C ARG A 28 -27.93 -2.37 6.49
N THR A 29 -29.03 -3.05 6.21
CA THR A 29 -30.36 -2.44 6.10
C THR A 29 -31.42 -3.40 6.58
N LYS A 30 -32.53 -2.84 7.08
CA LYS A 30 -33.78 -3.58 7.33
C LYS A 30 -34.93 -2.83 6.68
N ARG A 31 -35.74 -3.53 5.90
CA ARG A 31 -36.95 -3.02 5.23
C ARG A 31 -38.08 -4.07 5.33
N GLY A 32 -39.25 -3.73 4.89
CA GLY A 32 -40.39 -4.66 4.82
C GLY A 32 -41.68 -4.08 5.43
N ASN A 33 -42.67 -4.92 5.54
CA ASN A 33 -44.03 -4.59 6.02
C ASN A 33 -44.35 -5.30 7.35
N LYS A 34 -45.62 -5.38 7.71
CA LYS A 34 -46.06 -6.05 8.93
C LYS A 34 -45.91 -7.59 8.89
N GLN A 35 -45.80 -8.20 7.70
CA GLN A 35 -45.77 -9.65 7.53
C GLN A 35 -44.36 -10.18 7.34
N VAL A 36 -43.48 -9.43 6.64
CA VAL A 36 -42.14 -9.88 6.28
C VAL A 36 -41.11 -8.75 6.46
N LYS A 37 -39.94 -9.08 7.04
CA LYS A 37 -38.77 -8.22 7.08
C LYS A 37 -37.70 -8.76 6.17
N PHE A 38 -37.11 -7.89 5.39
CA PHE A 38 -35.94 -8.13 4.57
C PHE A 38 -34.73 -7.46 5.22
N ILE A 39 -33.74 -8.27 5.61
CA ILE A 39 -32.55 -7.80 6.33
C ILE A 39 -31.32 -8.08 5.43
N ALA A 40 -30.59 -7.04 5.05
CA ALA A 40 -29.32 -7.21 4.37
C ALA A 40 -28.23 -7.45 5.42
N LEU A 41 -27.64 -8.64 5.40
CA LEU A 41 -26.58 -9.07 6.33
C LEU A 41 -25.24 -9.16 5.61
N ASN A 42 -24.18 -8.66 6.25
CA ASN A 42 -22.81 -8.71 5.72
C ASN A 42 -21.82 -9.10 6.82
N ASP A 43 -20.89 -10.00 6.50
CA ASP A 43 -19.85 -10.47 7.43
C ASP A 43 -18.44 -9.98 7.09
N GLY A 44 -18.31 -9.10 6.10
CA GLY A 44 -17.03 -8.56 5.61
C GLY A 44 -16.30 -9.44 4.60
N SER A 45 -16.74 -10.68 4.37
CA SER A 45 -16.08 -11.59 3.43
C SER A 45 -16.25 -11.22 1.95
N THR A 46 -17.19 -10.37 1.64
CA THR A 46 -17.52 -9.85 0.31
C THR A 46 -18.17 -8.47 0.43
N ILE A 47 -18.17 -7.70 -0.65
CA ILE A 47 -18.92 -6.43 -0.71
C ILE A 47 -20.43 -6.67 -0.76
N ASN A 48 -20.85 -7.81 -1.29
CA ASN A 48 -22.24 -8.18 -1.46
C ASN A 48 -22.86 -8.62 -0.14
N ASN A 49 -24.15 -8.32 0.04
CA ASN A 49 -24.91 -8.75 1.22
C ASN A 49 -25.71 -10.01 0.88
N ILE A 50 -25.97 -10.84 1.89
CA ILE A 50 -27.02 -11.86 1.77
C ILE A 50 -28.33 -11.30 2.32
N GLN A 51 -29.44 -11.52 1.62
CA GLN A 51 -30.75 -11.15 2.09
C GLN A 51 -31.28 -12.21 3.06
N ILE A 52 -31.75 -11.76 4.21
CA ILE A 52 -32.49 -12.58 5.18
C ILE A 52 -33.96 -12.23 5.04
N VAL A 53 -34.79 -13.22 4.82
CA VAL A 53 -36.25 -13.09 4.79
C VAL A 53 -36.79 -13.61 6.11
N ALA A 54 -37.33 -12.71 6.92
CA ALA A 54 -37.89 -13.04 8.23
C ALA A 54 -39.43 -12.84 8.21
N ASN A 55 -40.16 -13.95 8.26
CA ASN A 55 -41.61 -13.90 8.48
C ASN A 55 -41.85 -13.44 9.93
N THR A 56 -42.59 -12.33 10.09
CA THR A 56 -42.82 -11.70 11.40
C THR A 56 -43.64 -12.55 12.36
N GLU A 57 -44.40 -13.52 11.87
CA GLU A 57 -45.16 -14.48 12.71
C GLU A 57 -44.24 -15.44 13.50
N LEU A 58 -42.99 -15.64 13.01
CA LEU A 58 -42.01 -16.54 13.65
C LEU A 58 -41.16 -15.85 14.72
N PHE A 59 -41.21 -14.53 14.81
CA PHE A 59 -40.31 -13.75 15.65
C PHE A 59 -41.06 -12.73 16.50
N SER A 60 -40.67 -12.56 17.76
CA SER A 60 -41.25 -11.55 18.62
C SER A 60 -41.00 -10.13 18.11
N GLU A 61 -41.94 -9.24 18.34
CA GLU A 61 -41.81 -7.83 17.98
C GLU A 61 -40.60 -7.18 18.68
N GLU A 62 -40.35 -7.60 19.91
CA GLU A 62 -39.17 -7.15 20.70
C GLU A 62 -37.84 -7.52 20.00
N LEU A 63 -37.70 -8.77 19.57
CA LEU A 63 -36.52 -9.22 18.81
C LEU A 63 -36.34 -8.40 17.52
N LEU A 64 -37.42 -8.25 16.75
CA LEU A 64 -37.37 -7.53 15.49
C LEU A 64 -37.05 -6.03 15.68
N LYS A 65 -37.44 -5.41 16.81
CA LYS A 65 -37.04 -4.02 17.15
C LYS A 65 -35.55 -3.90 17.38
N ARG A 66 -34.87 -4.91 17.94
CA ARG A 66 -33.43 -4.94 18.17
C ARG A 66 -32.63 -5.14 16.89
N VAL A 67 -33.19 -5.67 15.81
CA VAL A 67 -32.56 -5.80 14.50
C VAL A 67 -32.47 -4.43 13.85
N THR A 68 -31.43 -3.66 14.21
CA THR A 68 -31.16 -2.29 13.70
C THR A 68 -29.94 -2.27 12.83
N THR A 69 -29.76 -1.23 12.00
CA THR A 69 -28.51 -1.03 11.22
C THR A 69 -27.32 -1.00 12.17
N GLY A 70 -26.30 -1.81 11.86
CA GLY A 70 -25.09 -1.97 12.68
C GLY A 70 -25.17 -3.04 13.76
N ALA A 71 -26.37 -3.55 14.12
CA ALA A 71 -26.52 -4.70 15.02
C ALA A 71 -25.86 -5.96 14.43
N SER A 72 -25.32 -6.82 15.29
CA SER A 72 -24.77 -8.11 14.87
C SER A 72 -25.75 -9.25 15.13
N LEU A 73 -25.91 -10.13 14.15
CA LEU A 73 -26.86 -11.24 14.18
C LEU A 73 -26.19 -12.58 13.92
N ALA A 74 -26.78 -13.64 14.50
CA ALA A 74 -26.68 -15.00 14.02
C ALA A 74 -28.05 -15.38 13.44
N VAL A 75 -28.07 -15.88 12.20
CA VAL A 75 -29.28 -16.25 11.49
C VAL A 75 -29.15 -17.67 10.98
N LYS A 76 -30.02 -18.55 11.43
CA LYS A 76 -30.20 -19.92 10.92
C LYS A 76 -31.44 -19.97 10.04
N GLY A 77 -31.39 -20.71 8.94
CA GLY A 77 -32.50 -20.84 8.04
C GLY A 77 -32.17 -21.64 6.79
N LEU A 78 -33.15 -21.78 5.93
CA LEU A 78 -33.04 -22.47 4.66
C LEU A 78 -32.46 -21.49 3.58
N LEU A 79 -31.38 -21.88 2.93
CA LEU A 79 -30.88 -21.18 1.74
C LEU A 79 -31.80 -21.53 0.57
N VAL A 80 -32.41 -20.52 -0.04
CA VAL A 80 -33.35 -20.68 -1.14
C VAL A 80 -32.94 -19.82 -2.34
N GLU A 81 -33.49 -20.15 -3.50
CA GLU A 81 -33.39 -19.27 -4.68
C GLU A 81 -34.12 -17.94 -4.36
N SER A 82 -33.46 -16.82 -4.69
CA SER A 82 -34.06 -15.51 -4.42
C SER A 82 -35.11 -15.16 -5.48
N LEU A 83 -36.24 -14.68 -5.02
CA LEU A 83 -37.27 -14.12 -5.89
C LEU A 83 -36.99 -12.66 -6.26
N GLY A 84 -36.01 -12.04 -5.64
CA GLY A 84 -35.61 -10.64 -5.88
C GLY A 84 -34.55 -10.50 -6.99
N SER A 85 -34.59 -9.39 -7.71
CA SER A 85 -33.54 -9.05 -8.66
C SER A 85 -32.23 -8.70 -7.96
N GLY A 86 -31.10 -9.08 -8.55
CA GLY A 86 -29.76 -8.70 -8.12
C GLY A 86 -29.08 -9.64 -7.12
N GLN A 87 -29.68 -10.79 -6.78
CA GLN A 87 -29.08 -11.84 -5.98
C GLN A 87 -29.61 -13.22 -6.37
N ALA A 88 -28.75 -14.25 -6.37
CA ALA A 88 -29.15 -15.61 -6.74
C ALA A 88 -29.86 -16.35 -5.59
N VAL A 89 -29.42 -16.13 -4.37
CA VAL A 89 -29.91 -16.85 -3.18
C VAL A 89 -30.23 -15.90 -2.03
N GLU A 90 -31.11 -16.35 -1.14
CA GLU A 90 -31.44 -15.67 0.12
C GLU A 90 -31.68 -16.69 1.23
N ILE A 91 -31.71 -16.26 2.50
CA ILE A 91 -31.96 -17.13 3.65
C ILE A 91 -33.37 -16.88 4.15
N GLN A 92 -34.23 -17.91 4.11
CA GLN A 92 -35.50 -17.92 4.86
C GLN A 92 -35.18 -18.27 6.30
N ALA A 93 -35.26 -17.26 7.19
CA ALA A 93 -34.86 -17.39 8.57
C ALA A 93 -35.84 -18.26 9.36
N SER A 94 -35.31 -19.27 10.06
CA SER A 94 -36.02 -20.06 11.08
C SER A 94 -35.68 -19.59 12.50
N GLU A 95 -34.42 -19.08 12.70
CA GLU A 95 -33.96 -18.55 13.98
C GLU A 95 -33.15 -17.28 13.76
N ILE A 96 -33.35 -16.28 14.59
CA ILE A 96 -32.53 -15.03 14.63
C ILE A 96 -32.16 -14.78 16.09
N GLU A 97 -30.84 -14.64 16.30
CA GLU A 97 -30.26 -14.21 17.57
C GLU A 97 -29.55 -12.87 17.36
N VAL A 98 -29.85 -11.89 18.24
CA VAL A 98 -29.09 -10.62 18.28
C VAL A 98 -27.88 -10.81 19.18
N LEU A 99 -26.71 -10.89 18.58
CA LEU A 99 -25.42 -11.05 19.27
C LEU A 99 -24.93 -9.75 19.91
N GLY A 100 -25.29 -8.61 19.30
CA GLY A 100 -24.95 -7.30 19.80
C GLY A 100 -25.90 -6.24 19.27
N ASP A 101 -26.46 -5.47 20.18
CA ASP A 101 -27.35 -4.35 19.85
C ASP A 101 -26.59 -3.18 19.25
N CYS A 102 -27.28 -2.36 18.47
CA CYS A 102 -26.76 -1.10 17.95
C CYS A 102 -27.83 -0.01 18.06
N ASP A 103 -27.51 1.07 18.76
CA ASP A 103 -28.36 2.25 18.77
C ASP A 103 -28.24 3.00 17.42
N PRO A 104 -29.28 2.96 16.57
CA PRO A 104 -29.21 3.56 15.25
C PRO A 104 -29.10 5.09 15.28
N MET A 105 -29.42 5.74 16.41
CA MET A 105 -29.31 7.20 16.55
C MET A 105 -27.88 7.64 16.86
N ARG A 106 -27.09 6.77 17.49
CA ARG A 106 -25.69 7.02 17.87
C ARG A 106 -24.67 6.40 16.92
N PHE A 107 -25.12 5.49 16.05
CA PHE A 107 -24.22 4.81 15.13
C PHE A 107 -23.60 5.80 14.13
N PRO A 108 -22.27 5.97 14.10
CA PRO A 108 -21.62 7.04 13.32
C PRO A 108 -21.74 6.83 11.80
N LEU A 109 -21.97 5.59 11.35
CA LEU A 109 -22.05 5.23 9.93
C LEU A 109 -23.54 5.25 9.51
N GLN A 110 -24.06 6.44 9.27
CA GLN A 110 -25.42 6.65 8.82
C GLN A 110 -25.61 6.29 7.33
N LYS A 111 -26.89 6.07 6.91
CA LYS A 111 -27.23 5.77 5.50
C LYS A 111 -26.91 6.90 4.51
N LYS A 112 -26.77 8.13 4.97
CA LYS A 112 -26.35 9.26 4.12
C LYS A 112 -24.89 9.08 3.72
N ASP A 113 -24.55 9.48 2.51
CA ASP A 113 -23.17 9.50 2.06
C ASP A 113 -22.32 10.34 3.03
N THR A 114 -21.38 9.64 3.67
CA THR A 114 -20.41 10.25 4.56
C THR A 114 -19.17 10.59 3.75
N THR A 115 -18.61 11.79 3.95
CA THR A 115 -17.36 12.17 3.26
C THR A 115 -16.18 11.34 3.74
N LEU A 116 -15.16 11.21 2.90
CA LEU A 116 -13.92 10.51 3.29
C LEU A 116 -13.22 11.21 4.46
N GLU A 117 -13.30 12.56 4.54
CA GLU A 117 -12.77 13.35 5.65
C GLU A 117 -13.43 12.95 6.98
N TYR A 118 -14.76 12.87 7.00
CA TYR A 118 -15.47 12.40 8.19
C TYR A 118 -15.06 10.97 8.56
N LEU A 119 -14.96 10.08 7.57
CA LEU A 119 -14.57 8.69 7.82
C LEU A 119 -13.12 8.57 8.37
N ARG A 120 -12.24 9.52 8.05
CA ARG A 120 -10.92 9.59 8.67
C ARG A 120 -11.00 9.94 10.17
N SER A 121 -11.92 10.81 10.56
CA SER A 121 -12.12 11.17 11.98
C SER A 121 -12.72 10.03 12.82
N VAL A 122 -13.33 9.03 12.18
CA VAL A 122 -13.87 7.81 12.82
C VAL A 122 -13.20 6.54 12.26
N ALA A 123 -11.88 6.58 12.09
CA ALA A 123 -11.11 5.53 11.42
C ALA A 123 -11.33 4.14 12.04
N HIS A 124 -11.51 4.04 13.35
CA HIS A 124 -11.85 2.80 14.07
C HIS A 124 -13.19 2.16 13.64
N MET A 125 -14.09 2.93 13.02
CA MET A 125 -15.37 2.43 12.52
C MET A 125 -15.45 2.34 11.00
N ARG A 126 -14.62 3.12 10.26
CA ARG A 126 -14.74 3.24 8.80
C ARG A 126 -14.57 1.91 8.05
N LEU A 127 -13.85 0.94 8.61
CA LEU A 127 -13.68 -0.40 8.05
C LEU A 127 -15.02 -1.16 7.88
N ARG A 128 -16.07 -0.75 8.57
CA ARG A 128 -17.43 -1.29 8.42
C ARG A 128 -18.18 -0.73 7.20
N THR A 129 -17.64 0.28 6.51
CA THR A 129 -18.25 0.79 5.27
C THR A 129 -17.89 -0.10 4.08
N ASN A 130 -18.69 -0.02 3.01
CA ASN A 130 -18.39 -0.75 1.78
C ASN A 130 -17.07 -0.29 1.18
N THR A 131 -16.81 1.01 1.18
CA THR A 131 -15.56 1.61 0.65
C THR A 131 -14.33 1.03 1.33
N PHE A 132 -14.25 1.14 2.65
CA PHE A 132 -13.06 0.68 3.37
C PHE A 132 -13.01 -0.84 3.51
N GLY A 133 -14.16 -1.53 3.46
CA GLY A 133 -14.21 -2.98 3.32
C GLY A 133 -13.61 -3.46 1.99
N ALA A 134 -13.95 -2.79 0.88
CA ALA A 134 -13.37 -3.08 -0.44
C ALA A 134 -11.86 -2.81 -0.46
N VAL A 135 -11.44 -1.63 -0.03
CA VAL A 135 -10.01 -1.28 0.06
C VAL A 135 -9.24 -2.29 0.91
N LEU A 136 -9.78 -2.70 2.07
CA LEU A 136 -9.11 -3.66 2.94
C LEU A 136 -8.97 -5.06 2.32
N ARG A 137 -10.00 -5.54 1.59
CA ARG A 137 -9.92 -6.82 0.86
C ARG A 137 -8.91 -6.76 -0.27
N ILE A 138 -8.90 -5.66 -1.04
CA ILE A 138 -7.89 -5.44 -2.08
C ILE A 138 -6.49 -5.38 -1.46
N ARG A 139 -6.29 -4.62 -0.37
CA ARG A 139 -5.00 -4.56 0.35
C ARG A 139 -4.53 -5.95 0.79
N ASN A 140 -5.42 -6.76 1.35
CA ASN A 140 -5.12 -8.14 1.73
C ASN A 140 -4.73 -9.00 0.52
N ALA A 141 -5.47 -8.90 -0.59
CA ALA A 141 -5.17 -9.65 -1.81
C ALA A 141 -3.81 -9.25 -2.40
N MET A 142 -3.50 -7.95 -2.43
CA MET A 142 -2.21 -7.44 -2.92
C MET A 142 -1.05 -7.89 -2.04
N ALA A 143 -1.19 -7.86 -0.71
CA ALA A 143 -0.14 -8.34 0.19
C ALA A 143 0.18 -9.83 -0.03
N PHE A 144 -0.86 -10.65 -0.22
CA PHE A 144 -0.66 -12.06 -0.56
C PHE A 144 -0.03 -12.24 -1.95
N ALA A 145 -0.47 -11.48 -2.95
CA ALA A 145 0.06 -11.54 -4.31
C ALA A 145 1.56 -11.19 -4.37
N ILE A 146 2.00 -10.21 -3.58
CA ILE A 146 3.42 -9.83 -3.46
C ILE A 146 4.24 -11.03 -2.97
N HIS A 147 3.86 -11.63 -1.84
CA HIS A 147 4.55 -12.82 -1.33
C HIS A 147 4.53 -13.97 -2.31
N LYS A 148 3.40 -14.20 -3.00
CA LYS A 148 3.25 -15.25 -3.99
C LYS A 148 4.21 -15.05 -5.17
N PHE A 149 4.27 -13.85 -5.75
CA PHE A 149 5.12 -13.51 -6.88
C PHE A 149 6.59 -13.81 -6.58
N PHE A 150 7.12 -13.25 -5.49
CA PHE A 150 8.53 -13.43 -5.13
C PHE A 150 8.84 -14.88 -4.72
N ASN A 151 7.95 -15.53 -3.99
CA ASN A 151 8.16 -16.93 -3.60
C ASN A 151 8.20 -17.87 -4.82
N GLU A 152 7.31 -17.68 -5.82
CA GLU A 152 7.29 -18.48 -7.05
C GLU A 152 8.52 -18.25 -7.94
N LYS A 153 9.16 -17.10 -7.82
CA LYS A 153 10.44 -16.78 -8.48
C LYS A 153 11.68 -17.24 -7.69
N GLY A 154 11.49 -17.82 -6.50
CA GLY A 154 12.59 -18.33 -5.69
C GLY A 154 13.25 -17.30 -4.77
N PHE A 155 12.73 -16.09 -4.68
CA PHE A 155 13.23 -15.07 -3.77
C PHE A 155 13.03 -15.45 -2.30
N VAL A 156 14.00 -15.10 -1.46
CA VAL A 156 13.93 -15.30 -0.01
C VAL A 156 13.34 -14.04 0.65
N TYR A 157 12.26 -14.21 1.44
CA TYR A 157 11.73 -13.11 2.26
C TYR A 157 12.68 -12.83 3.42
N LEU A 158 13.22 -11.62 3.47
CA LEU A 158 14.15 -11.18 4.50
C LEU A 158 13.50 -10.18 5.46
N HIS A 159 13.59 -10.47 6.76
CA HIS A 159 13.24 -9.51 7.82
C HIS A 159 14.44 -8.59 8.08
N THR A 160 14.29 -7.29 7.81
CA THR A 160 15.27 -6.27 8.14
C THR A 160 14.87 -5.51 9.42
N PRO A 161 15.83 -5.00 10.21
CA PRO A 161 15.53 -4.29 11.45
C PRO A 161 14.70 -3.02 11.23
N LEU A 162 13.69 -2.82 12.08
CA LEU A 162 12.93 -1.56 12.09
C LEU A 162 13.63 -0.47 12.92
N ILE A 163 14.49 -0.86 13.86
CA ILE A 163 15.29 0.07 14.68
C ILE A 163 16.72 -0.01 14.17
N THR A 164 17.25 1.11 13.71
CA THR A 164 18.57 1.19 13.09
C THR A 164 19.32 2.44 13.53
N GLU A 165 20.66 2.43 13.42
CA GLU A 165 21.50 3.62 13.53
C GLU A 165 21.79 4.25 12.17
N SER A 166 21.49 3.53 11.07
CA SER A 166 21.84 3.92 9.72
C SER A 166 20.72 4.68 9.04
N ASP A 167 21.04 5.78 8.38
CA ASP A 167 20.17 6.48 7.45
C ASP A 167 20.47 6.00 6.04
N ALA A 168 19.60 5.14 5.50
CA ALA A 168 19.78 4.54 4.18
C ALA A 168 19.68 5.57 3.04
N GLU A 169 18.92 6.63 3.22
CA GLU A 169 18.72 7.66 2.20
C GLU A 169 19.65 8.87 2.36
N GLY A 170 20.28 9.02 3.55
CA GLY A 170 21.25 10.09 3.83
C GLY A 170 20.64 11.49 4.00
N ALA A 171 19.33 11.62 3.95
CA ALA A 171 18.61 12.91 4.03
C ALA A 171 17.35 12.83 4.90
N GLY A 172 17.15 11.70 5.60
CA GLY A 172 15.87 11.38 6.19
C GLY A 172 15.63 12.06 7.52
N ASP A 173 14.51 12.76 7.63
CA ASP A 173 13.88 13.04 8.92
C ASP A 173 13.42 11.72 9.55
N MET A 174 14.26 11.13 10.39
CA MET A 174 13.98 9.86 11.06
C MET A 174 13.33 10.08 12.42
N PHE A 175 12.32 9.25 12.75
CA PHE A 175 11.81 9.18 14.12
C PHE A 175 12.85 8.56 15.03
N GLN A 176 13.28 9.31 16.05
CA GLN A 176 14.23 8.80 17.04
C GLN A 176 13.56 7.80 17.99
N VAL A 177 14.24 6.68 18.24
CA VAL A 177 13.87 5.67 19.24
C VAL A 177 14.78 5.83 20.45
N THR A 178 14.21 6.08 21.63
CA THR A 178 14.97 6.27 22.87
C THR A 178 14.19 5.81 24.09
N THR A 179 14.89 5.31 25.09
CA THR A 179 14.36 5.00 26.43
C THR A 179 14.83 6.01 27.49
N LEU A 180 15.58 7.03 27.07
CA LEU A 180 16.02 8.10 27.98
C LEU A 180 14.83 8.88 28.54
N ASP A 181 14.90 9.25 29.82
CA ASP A 181 13.91 10.15 30.40
C ASP A 181 14.06 11.55 29.81
N LEU A 182 13.08 11.98 29.03
CA LEU A 182 13.08 13.30 28.38
C LEU A 182 13.03 14.48 29.38
N LYS A 183 12.73 14.24 30.69
CA LYS A 183 12.79 15.26 31.72
C LYS A 183 14.18 15.39 32.31
N ASN A 184 14.99 14.32 32.25
CA ASN A 184 16.33 14.25 32.85
C ASN A 184 17.29 13.62 31.85
N ILE A 185 17.48 14.28 30.71
CA ILE A 185 18.34 13.79 29.63
C ILE A 185 19.81 13.79 30.08
N PRO A 186 20.50 12.63 30.08
CA PRO A 186 21.92 12.60 30.42
C PRO A 186 22.74 13.32 29.34
N LEU A 187 23.69 14.15 29.76
CA LEU A 187 24.56 14.88 28.86
C LEU A 187 26.02 14.40 28.98
N ASP A 188 26.74 14.41 27.88
CA ASP A 188 28.19 14.18 27.85
C ASP A 188 28.97 15.40 28.33
N LYS A 189 30.29 15.28 28.41
CA LYS A 189 31.19 16.37 28.84
C LYS A 189 31.13 17.62 27.96
N LYS A 190 30.57 17.53 26.76
CA LYS A 190 30.41 18.62 25.80
C LYS A 190 29.00 19.21 25.77
N GLY A 191 28.10 18.70 26.64
CA GLY A 191 26.71 19.15 26.71
C GLY A 191 25.77 18.51 25.66
N ASN A 192 26.21 17.51 24.90
CA ASN A 192 25.37 16.76 23.99
C ASN A 192 24.66 15.62 24.72
N VAL A 193 23.55 15.09 24.17
CA VAL A 193 22.88 13.91 24.70
C VAL A 193 23.86 12.72 24.76
N ASP A 194 24.00 12.12 25.94
CA ASP A 194 24.85 10.94 26.15
C ASP A 194 24.06 9.66 25.83
N PHE A 195 24.01 9.31 24.56
CA PHE A 195 23.36 8.08 24.08
C PHE A 195 24.03 6.78 24.57
N SER A 196 25.25 6.84 25.17
CA SER A 196 25.83 5.66 25.80
C SER A 196 25.00 5.17 27.02
N LYS A 197 24.10 5.98 27.52
CA LYS A 197 23.14 5.67 28.59
C LYS A 197 21.79 5.19 28.08
N ASP A 198 21.55 5.26 26.79
CA ASP A 198 20.32 4.74 26.17
C ASP A 198 20.37 3.23 26.01
N PHE A 199 19.21 2.61 25.72
CA PHE A 199 19.04 1.15 25.65
C PHE A 199 20.06 0.47 24.73
N PHE A 200 20.28 1.01 23.53
CA PHE A 200 21.23 0.46 22.54
C PHE A 200 22.66 1.00 22.69
N GLY A 201 22.93 1.87 23.66
CA GLY A 201 24.23 2.51 23.84
C GLY A 201 24.65 3.46 22.72
N LYS A 202 23.73 3.82 21.83
CA LYS A 202 23.92 4.71 20.68
C LYS A 202 22.59 5.35 20.25
N LYS A 203 22.64 6.40 19.45
CA LYS A 203 21.44 6.99 18.85
C LYS A 203 20.83 6.00 17.87
N THR A 204 19.54 5.71 18.01
CA THR A 204 18.78 4.84 17.10
C THR A 204 17.51 5.53 16.64
N SER A 205 17.00 5.10 15.50
CA SER A 205 15.82 5.64 14.85
C SER A 205 14.98 4.52 14.23
N LEU A 206 13.74 4.83 13.86
CA LEU A 206 12.95 3.96 13.01
C LEU A 206 13.47 4.04 11.58
N THR A 207 13.53 2.90 10.90
CA THR A 207 14.08 2.78 9.54
C THR A 207 13.27 3.53 8.49
N VAL A 208 13.94 4.08 7.49
CA VAL A 208 13.33 4.67 6.27
C VAL A 208 13.32 3.68 5.11
N SER A 209 14.08 2.56 5.19
CA SER A 209 14.20 1.53 4.15
C SER A 209 14.93 0.31 4.71
N GLY A 210 14.62 -0.88 4.24
CA GLY A 210 15.35 -2.11 4.52
C GLY A 210 16.43 -2.44 3.47
N GLN A 211 16.71 -1.52 2.55
CA GLN A 211 17.56 -1.77 1.39
C GLN A 211 18.99 -2.17 1.77
N LEU A 212 19.66 -1.41 2.65
CA LEU A 212 21.08 -1.65 2.93
C LEU A 212 21.32 -3.05 3.53
N GLU A 213 20.45 -3.48 4.46
CA GLU A 213 20.46 -4.84 5.01
C GLU A 213 19.98 -5.87 3.97
N GLY A 214 19.09 -5.46 3.06
CA GLY A 214 18.63 -6.27 1.92
C GLY A 214 19.78 -6.64 0.99
N GLU A 215 20.67 -5.70 0.67
CA GLU A 215 21.84 -5.93 -0.15
C GLU A 215 22.80 -6.97 0.49
N LEU A 216 22.92 -6.99 1.83
CA LEU A 216 23.66 -8.05 2.52
C LEU A 216 23.04 -9.42 2.29
N GLY A 217 21.71 -9.49 2.34
CA GLY A 217 20.96 -10.70 2.05
C GLY A 217 21.19 -11.18 0.61
N ALA A 218 21.06 -10.27 -0.37
CA ALA A 218 21.26 -10.57 -1.78
C ALA A 218 22.67 -11.11 -2.07
N THR A 219 23.71 -10.50 -1.50
CA THR A 219 25.10 -10.95 -1.65
C THR A 219 25.40 -12.27 -0.92
N ALA A 220 24.45 -12.81 -0.16
CA ALA A 220 24.58 -14.09 0.55
C ALA A 220 23.75 -15.22 -0.08
N VAL A 221 22.53 -14.94 -0.54
CA VAL A 221 21.57 -15.96 -1.03
C VAL A 221 21.03 -15.70 -2.44
N GLY A 222 21.49 -14.64 -3.11
CA GLY A 222 21.18 -14.33 -4.51
C GLY A 222 20.03 -13.34 -4.66
N GLU A 223 18.80 -13.74 -4.43
CA GLU A 223 17.63 -12.88 -4.57
C GLU A 223 16.83 -12.87 -3.29
N ILE A 224 16.56 -11.66 -2.78
CA ILE A 224 15.74 -11.46 -1.57
C ILE A 224 14.66 -10.40 -1.84
N TYR A 225 13.69 -10.33 -0.97
CA TYR A 225 12.83 -9.15 -0.88
C TYR A 225 12.48 -8.86 0.58
N THR A 226 12.32 -7.58 0.90
CA THR A 226 11.68 -7.13 2.12
C THR A 226 10.20 -6.82 1.84
N PHE A 227 9.36 -6.91 2.83
CA PHE A 227 8.00 -6.38 2.81
C PHE A 227 7.65 -5.99 4.24
N GLY A 228 7.83 -4.73 4.57
CA GLY A 228 7.72 -4.26 5.94
C GLY A 228 7.43 -2.77 6.07
N PRO A 229 7.10 -2.32 7.29
CA PRO A 229 6.85 -0.92 7.57
C PRO A 229 8.14 -0.10 7.49
N THR A 230 8.01 1.10 6.95
CA THR A 230 9.02 2.15 6.91
C THR A 230 8.45 3.45 7.46
N PHE A 231 9.31 4.35 7.92
CA PHE A 231 8.91 5.52 8.68
C PHE A 231 9.66 6.75 8.19
N ARG A 232 8.93 7.85 7.95
CA ARG A 232 9.52 9.14 7.58
C ARG A 232 8.89 10.24 8.42
N ALA A 233 9.72 11.01 9.12
CA ALA A 233 9.27 12.10 10.01
C ALA A 233 9.06 13.43 9.25
N GLU A 234 8.94 13.38 7.94
CA GLU A 234 8.72 14.54 7.09
C GLU A 234 7.45 15.29 7.48
N ASN A 235 7.55 16.61 7.65
CA ASN A 235 6.38 17.46 7.91
C ASN A 235 5.61 17.73 6.59
N SER A 236 5.24 16.68 5.88
CA SER A 236 4.50 16.75 4.63
C SER A 236 3.04 16.36 4.82
N ASN A 237 2.13 17.22 4.39
CA ASN A 237 0.68 17.01 4.53
C ASN A 237 -0.03 16.87 3.18
N THR A 238 0.61 16.21 2.22
CA THR A 238 0.06 15.97 0.88
C THR A 238 -0.83 14.72 0.83
N PRO A 239 -1.63 14.51 -0.22
CA PRO A 239 -2.39 13.27 -0.42
C PRO A 239 -1.53 12.02 -0.66
N ARG A 240 -0.20 12.15 -0.78
CA ARG A 240 0.74 11.09 -1.16
C ARG A 240 1.73 10.70 -0.08
N HIS A 241 1.72 11.38 1.10
CA HIS A 241 2.68 11.17 2.17
C HIS A 241 2.01 10.63 3.44
N LEU A 242 2.65 9.65 4.03
CA LEU A 242 2.37 9.09 5.35
C LEU A 242 3.67 9.05 6.15
N ALA A 243 3.56 9.16 7.47
CA ALA A 243 4.70 9.00 8.36
C ALA A 243 5.07 7.52 8.60
N GLU A 244 4.11 6.61 8.39
CA GLU A 244 4.26 5.16 8.45
C GLU A 244 3.56 4.56 7.23
N PHE A 245 4.29 3.74 6.46
CA PHE A 245 3.80 3.06 5.27
C PHE A 245 4.60 1.77 5.05
N TRP A 246 4.26 0.97 4.04
CA TRP A 246 4.94 -0.28 3.78
C TRP A 246 5.72 -0.22 2.46
N MET A 247 6.93 -0.77 2.48
CA MET A 247 7.76 -0.91 1.28
C MET A 247 7.95 -2.37 0.93
N ILE A 248 8.00 -2.64 -0.37
CA ILE A 248 8.47 -3.91 -0.94
C ILE A 248 9.80 -3.60 -1.63
N GLU A 249 10.87 -4.22 -1.16
CA GLU A 249 12.22 -3.90 -1.60
C GLU A 249 12.97 -5.19 -1.98
N PRO A 250 12.86 -5.66 -3.24
CA PRO A 250 13.69 -6.74 -3.76
C PRO A 250 15.12 -6.24 -4.00
N GLU A 251 16.10 -7.09 -3.69
CA GLU A 251 17.52 -6.90 -4.00
C GLU A 251 18.05 -8.17 -4.65
N MET A 252 18.74 -8.03 -5.79
CA MET A 252 19.14 -9.16 -6.62
C MET A 252 20.62 -9.07 -6.99
N ALA A 253 21.38 -10.07 -6.56
CA ALA A 253 22.74 -10.28 -7.01
C ALA A 253 22.76 -10.70 -8.49
N PHE A 254 23.80 -10.27 -9.22
CA PHE A 254 24.03 -10.54 -10.64
C PHE A 254 23.04 -9.89 -11.62
N TYR A 255 22.16 -9.00 -11.16
CA TYR A 255 21.26 -8.21 -12.00
C TYR A 255 21.90 -6.86 -12.34
N ASP A 256 21.74 -6.43 -13.59
CA ASP A 256 22.00 -5.05 -14.01
C ASP A 256 20.71 -4.20 -14.00
N ILE A 257 20.82 -2.94 -14.45
CA ILE A 257 19.67 -2.03 -14.50
C ILE A 257 18.57 -2.51 -15.47
N ASN A 258 18.92 -3.27 -16.53
CA ASN A 258 17.93 -3.77 -17.47
C ASN A 258 17.12 -4.91 -16.87
N ASP A 259 17.77 -5.83 -16.17
CA ASP A 259 17.14 -6.92 -15.43
C ASP A 259 16.20 -6.35 -14.36
N ASP A 260 16.62 -5.28 -13.67
CA ASP A 260 15.84 -4.60 -12.65
C ASP A 260 14.56 -3.95 -13.22
N MET A 261 14.68 -3.26 -14.35
CA MET A 261 13.54 -2.69 -15.08
C MET A 261 12.55 -3.77 -15.55
N GLU A 262 13.04 -4.90 -16.05
CA GLU A 262 12.20 -6.01 -16.50
C GLU A 262 11.44 -6.65 -15.35
N LEU A 263 12.10 -6.88 -14.23
CA LEU A 263 11.46 -7.41 -13.02
C LEU A 263 10.41 -6.44 -12.48
N ALA A 264 10.71 -5.14 -12.43
CA ALA A 264 9.78 -4.12 -11.96
C ALA A 264 8.51 -4.06 -12.82
N GLU A 265 8.65 -4.09 -14.15
CA GLU A 265 7.53 -4.11 -15.09
C GLU A 265 6.69 -5.39 -14.92
N GLU A 266 7.32 -6.56 -14.88
CA GLU A 266 6.66 -7.84 -14.67
C GLU A 266 5.90 -7.87 -13.35
N PHE A 267 6.54 -7.42 -12.27
CA PHE A 267 5.97 -7.40 -10.93
C PHE A 267 4.69 -6.55 -10.86
N VAL A 268 4.73 -5.33 -11.36
CA VAL A 268 3.54 -4.47 -11.33
C VAL A 268 2.42 -5.03 -12.20
N LYS A 269 2.72 -5.54 -13.40
CA LYS A 269 1.73 -6.19 -14.26
C LYS A 269 1.09 -7.40 -13.59
N TYR A 270 1.88 -8.24 -12.94
CA TYR A 270 1.38 -9.37 -12.17
C TYR A 270 0.40 -8.93 -11.08
N LEU A 271 0.74 -7.89 -10.30
CA LEU A 271 -0.11 -7.38 -9.24
C LEU A 271 -1.43 -6.79 -9.77
N VAL A 272 -1.37 -6.05 -10.88
CA VAL A 272 -2.57 -5.49 -11.54
C VAL A 272 -3.47 -6.61 -12.05
N GLN A 273 -2.91 -7.63 -12.72
CA GLN A 273 -3.68 -8.80 -13.16
C GLN A 273 -4.30 -9.55 -11.99
N TYR A 274 -3.53 -9.78 -10.92
CA TYR A 274 -4.03 -10.46 -9.72
C TYR A 274 -5.20 -9.73 -9.08
N ALA A 275 -5.17 -8.39 -9.03
CA ALA A 275 -6.29 -7.58 -8.53
C ALA A 275 -7.55 -7.76 -9.39
N LEU A 276 -7.42 -7.71 -10.71
CA LEU A 276 -8.53 -7.91 -11.64
C LEU A 276 -9.16 -9.30 -11.52
N ASP A 277 -8.34 -10.34 -11.33
CA ASP A 277 -8.81 -11.73 -11.26
C ASP A 277 -9.47 -12.06 -9.91
N ASN A 278 -9.03 -11.42 -8.81
CA ASN A 278 -9.42 -11.84 -7.46
C ASN A 278 -10.29 -10.84 -6.71
N CYS A 279 -10.39 -9.57 -7.18
CA CYS A 279 -11.07 -8.49 -6.47
C CYS A 279 -12.11 -7.75 -7.33
N LEU A 280 -12.59 -8.36 -8.43
CA LEU A 280 -13.40 -7.65 -9.43
C LEU A 280 -14.65 -6.97 -8.87
N ASP A 281 -15.38 -7.59 -7.94
CA ASP A 281 -16.57 -6.99 -7.33
C ASP A 281 -16.23 -5.72 -6.53
N ASP A 282 -15.13 -5.76 -5.79
CA ASP A 282 -14.64 -4.61 -5.02
C ASP A 282 -14.12 -3.50 -5.95
N LEU A 283 -13.39 -3.89 -7.01
CA LEU A 283 -12.92 -2.95 -8.03
C LEU A 283 -14.07 -2.29 -8.78
N GLN A 284 -15.10 -3.05 -9.17
CA GLN A 284 -16.28 -2.48 -9.83
C GLN A 284 -16.97 -1.44 -8.95
N PHE A 285 -17.14 -1.73 -7.66
CA PHE A 285 -17.72 -0.78 -6.72
C PHE A 285 -16.88 0.51 -6.62
N LEU A 286 -15.55 0.40 -6.56
CA LEU A 286 -14.67 1.56 -6.48
C LEU A 286 -14.63 2.32 -7.81
N ASN A 287 -14.65 1.61 -8.94
CA ASN A 287 -14.77 2.20 -10.27
C ASN A 287 -16.03 3.08 -10.37
N ASP A 288 -17.19 2.52 -10.02
CA ASP A 288 -18.46 3.21 -10.17
C ASP A 288 -18.64 4.38 -9.19
N LYS A 289 -17.96 4.34 -8.06
CA LYS A 289 -18.14 5.34 -7.00
C LYS A 289 -17.06 6.42 -6.96
N TYR A 290 -15.81 6.11 -7.29
CA TYR A 290 -14.67 7.02 -7.08
C TYR A 290 -13.86 7.32 -8.33
N ASP A 291 -13.74 6.38 -9.26
CA ASP A 291 -12.88 6.53 -10.44
C ASP A 291 -13.41 5.70 -11.62
N ASP A 292 -14.31 6.25 -12.40
CA ASP A 292 -15.04 5.62 -13.51
C ASP A 292 -14.16 5.05 -14.64
N GLY A 293 -12.87 5.37 -14.65
CA GLY A 293 -11.86 4.81 -15.57
C GLY A 293 -10.89 3.81 -14.93
N LEU A 294 -11.12 3.38 -13.68
CA LEU A 294 -10.19 2.53 -12.92
C LEU A 294 -9.87 1.22 -13.63
N ILE A 295 -10.89 0.43 -13.93
CA ILE A 295 -10.72 -0.92 -14.52
C ILE A 295 -10.12 -0.83 -15.92
N GLU A 296 -10.54 0.14 -16.74
CA GLU A 296 -10.00 0.36 -18.08
C GLU A 296 -8.51 0.71 -18.01
N ARG A 297 -8.13 1.63 -17.13
CA ARG A 297 -6.73 2.02 -16.90
C ARG A 297 -5.88 0.83 -16.42
N MET A 298 -6.38 0.01 -15.50
CA MET A 298 -5.69 -1.20 -15.06
C MET A 298 -5.45 -2.17 -16.21
N ARG A 299 -6.45 -2.39 -17.07
CA ARG A 299 -6.32 -3.26 -18.24
C ARG A 299 -5.35 -2.70 -19.28
N SER A 300 -5.34 -1.39 -19.49
CA SER A 300 -4.43 -0.75 -20.45
C SER A 300 -2.96 -0.96 -20.11
N VAL A 301 -2.61 -0.97 -18.81
CA VAL A 301 -1.23 -1.20 -18.34
C VAL A 301 -0.74 -2.62 -18.69
N LEU A 302 -1.63 -3.63 -18.71
CA LEU A 302 -1.26 -5.02 -18.95
C LEU A 302 -0.84 -5.27 -20.41
N GLY A 303 -1.47 -4.59 -21.35
CA GLY A 303 -1.31 -4.85 -22.80
C GLY A 303 -0.13 -4.14 -23.46
N ILE A 304 0.61 -3.30 -22.74
CA ILE A 304 1.65 -2.44 -23.30
C ILE A 304 3.00 -2.60 -22.60
N ALA A 305 4.10 -2.42 -23.32
CA ALA A 305 5.41 -2.27 -22.74
C ALA A 305 5.57 -0.86 -22.14
N PHE A 306 6.24 -0.75 -21.00
CA PHE A 306 6.54 0.54 -20.38
C PHE A 306 7.56 1.30 -21.24
N GLN A 307 7.41 2.60 -21.31
CA GLN A 307 8.33 3.45 -22.07
C GLN A 307 9.60 3.68 -21.25
N ARG A 308 10.74 3.26 -21.77
CA ARG A 308 12.05 3.61 -21.21
C ARG A 308 12.48 4.95 -21.81
N VAL A 309 12.94 5.87 -20.97
CA VAL A 309 13.41 7.20 -21.35
C VAL A 309 14.46 7.69 -20.36
N THR A 310 15.53 8.32 -20.85
CA THR A 310 16.52 8.90 -19.95
C THR A 310 16.00 10.18 -19.29
N TYR A 311 16.55 10.52 -18.13
CA TYR A 311 16.24 11.79 -17.47
C TYR A 311 16.53 12.98 -18.38
N THR A 312 17.62 12.96 -19.14
CA THR A 312 17.98 14.02 -20.09
C THR A 312 16.92 14.20 -21.17
N GLU A 313 16.49 13.10 -21.81
CA GLU A 313 15.39 13.15 -22.80
C GLU A 313 14.07 13.65 -22.19
N ALA A 314 13.79 13.26 -20.93
CA ALA A 314 12.59 13.73 -20.22
C ALA A 314 12.66 15.25 -19.95
N VAL A 315 13.82 15.80 -19.60
CA VAL A 315 14.02 17.25 -19.48
C VAL A 315 13.75 17.95 -20.81
N ASP A 316 14.32 17.45 -21.92
CA ASP A 316 14.12 18.02 -23.26
C ASP A 316 12.63 18.04 -23.65
N ILE A 317 11.90 16.96 -23.33
CA ILE A 317 10.44 16.86 -23.56
C ILE A 317 9.68 17.92 -22.75
N LEU A 318 10.02 18.09 -21.48
CA LEU A 318 9.35 19.04 -20.60
C LEU A 318 9.68 20.50 -20.97
N GLU A 319 10.94 20.79 -21.32
CA GLU A 319 11.36 22.13 -21.79
C GLU A 319 10.65 22.49 -23.10
N LYS A 320 10.53 21.54 -24.02
CA LYS A 320 9.75 21.71 -25.25
C LYS A 320 8.28 21.98 -24.94
N ALA A 321 7.68 21.24 -24.02
CA ALA A 321 6.30 21.46 -23.60
C ALA A 321 6.09 22.90 -23.05
N ILE A 322 7.06 23.40 -22.27
CA ILE A 322 7.04 24.79 -21.79
C ILE A 322 7.11 25.77 -22.96
N ALA A 323 7.98 25.54 -23.94
CA ALA A 323 8.09 26.38 -25.13
C ALA A 323 6.77 26.36 -25.96
N ASP A 324 6.06 25.24 -25.97
CA ASP A 324 4.76 25.05 -26.61
C ASP A 324 3.58 25.63 -25.78
N GLY A 325 3.87 26.25 -24.62
CA GLY A 325 2.89 26.97 -23.80
C GLY A 325 2.32 26.22 -22.61
N VAL A 326 2.81 25.02 -22.30
CA VAL A 326 2.47 24.30 -21.05
C VAL A 326 3.08 25.05 -19.86
N LYS A 327 2.30 25.22 -18.80
CA LYS A 327 2.76 25.87 -17.57
C LYS A 327 2.87 24.85 -16.45
N PHE A 328 4.05 24.78 -15.85
CA PHE A 328 4.30 24.05 -14.61
C PHE A 328 4.45 25.02 -13.44
N GLU A 329 4.12 24.58 -12.24
CA GLU A 329 4.30 25.35 -11.00
C GLU A 329 5.79 25.41 -10.62
N TYR A 330 6.50 24.31 -10.84
CA TYR A 330 7.92 24.18 -10.52
C TYR A 330 8.79 24.28 -11.77
N PRO A 331 10.02 24.85 -11.65
CA PRO A 331 10.92 24.98 -12.79
C PRO A 331 11.45 23.62 -13.26
N VAL A 332 11.70 23.52 -14.57
CA VAL A 332 12.36 22.36 -15.20
C VAL A 332 13.67 22.81 -15.81
N HIS A 333 14.75 22.16 -15.42
CA HIS A 333 16.07 22.24 -16.06
C HIS A 333 16.88 21.01 -15.67
N TRP A 334 17.93 20.71 -16.41
CA TRP A 334 18.77 19.56 -16.11
C TRP A 334 19.39 19.67 -14.70
N GLY A 335 19.27 18.62 -13.89
CA GLY A 335 19.68 18.58 -12.49
C GLY A 335 18.56 18.91 -11.48
N THR A 336 17.36 19.27 -11.93
CA THR A 336 16.19 19.47 -11.06
C THR A 336 15.53 18.15 -10.73
N ASP A 337 15.14 17.96 -9.48
CA ASP A 337 14.29 16.80 -9.11
C ASP A 337 12.87 17.01 -9.63
N PHE A 338 12.32 16.00 -10.34
CA PHE A 338 10.99 16.13 -10.93
C PHE A 338 9.91 16.10 -9.84
N GLN A 339 8.96 17.03 -10.01
CA GLN A 339 7.76 17.07 -9.19
C GLN A 339 6.64 16.28 -9.84
N SER A 340 5.63 15.91 -9.06
CA SER A 340 4.49 15.11 -9.51
C SER A 340 3.81 15.63 -10.79
N GLU A 341 3.82 16.93 -11.04
CA GLU A 341 3.24 17.51 -12.26
C GLU A 341 4.07 17.17 -13.51
N HIS A 342 5.41 17.14 -13.38
CA HIS A 342 6.32 16.75 -14.47
C HIS A 342 6.16 15.27 -14.82
N GLU A 343 6.17 14.40 -13.80
CA GLU A 343 5.97 12.97 -13.94
C GLU A 343 4.63 12.64 -14.62
N ARG A 344 3.56 13.28 -14.16
CA ARG A 344 2.22 13.09 -14.72
C ARG A 344 2.10 13.61 -16.13
N TYR A 345 2.78 14.70 -16.47
CA TYR A 345 2.82 15.20 -17.84
C TYR A 345 3.44 14.15 -18.79
N LEU A 346 4.58 13.58 -18.41
CA LEU A 346 5.26 12.53 -19.19
C LEU A 346 4.34 11.35 -19.42
N VAL A 347 3.71 10.83 -18.36
CA VAL A 347 2.89 9.62 -18.41
C VAL A 347 1.53 9.86 -19.07
N GLU A 348 0.82 10.94 -18.70
CA GLU A 348 -0.60 11.15 -19.06
C GLU A 348 -0.78 11.97 -20.36
N LYS A 349 0.18 12.84 -20.69
CA LYS A 349 0.07 13.74 -21.84
C LYS A 349 1.00 13.34 -22.98
N HIS A 350 2.28 13.12 -22.67
CA HIS A 350 3.28 12.86 -23.71
C HIS A 350 3.25 11.42 -24.19
N PHE A 351 3.52 10.44 -23.33
CA PHE A 351 3.62 9.02 -23.71
C PHE A 351 2.29 8.25 -23.64
N GLN A 352 1.35 8.70 -22.82
CA GLN A 352 0.04 8.07 -22.57
C GLN A 352 0.16 6.58 -22.17
N LYS A 353 1.21 6.24 -21.42
CA LYS A 353 1.50 4.91 -20.89
C LYS A 353 2.50 5.00 -19.73
N PRO A 354 2.68 3.94 -18.92
CA PRO A 354 3.70 3.93 -17.88
C PRO A 354 5.09 4.19 -18.45
N VAL A 355 5.92 4.90 -17.70
CA VAL A 355 7.26 5.33 -18.09
C VAL A 355 8.26 4.85 -17.06
N ILE A 356 9.41 4.35 -17.52
CA ILE A 356 10.60 4.10 -16.70
C ILE A 356 11.63 5.16 -17.06
N LEU A 357 11.86 6.10 -16.12
CA LEU A 357 12.92 7.08 -16.21
C LEU A 357 14.24 6.46 -15.74
N ILE A 358 15.33 6.71 -16.46
CA ILE A 358 16.65 6.19 -16.14
C ILE A 358 17.73 7.28 -16.25
N ASP A 359 18.94 6.97 -15.74
CA ASP A 359 20.14 7.80 -15.89
C ASP A 359 19.99 9.20 -15.31
N PHE A 360 19.68 9.26 -14.02
CA PHE A 360 19.47 10.49 -13.29
C PHE A 360 20.79 11.23 -12.99
N PRO A 361 20.76 12.58 -12.85
CA PRO A 361 21.90 13.32 -12.33
C PRO A 361 22.35 12.78 -10.96
N LYS A 362 23.64 12.53 -10.80
CA LYS A 362 24.20 11.94 -9.56
C LYS A 362 23.94 12.79 -8.32
N ASP A 363 23.81 14.11 -8.49
CA ASP A 363 23.73 15.06 -7.37
C ASP A 363 22.34 15.09 -6.69
N ILE A 364 21.33 14.51 -7.34
CA ILE A 364 19.97 14.39 -6.80
C ILE A 364 19.60 12.96 -6.41
N LYS A 365 20.54 12.02 -6.47
CA LYS A 365 20.31 10.61 -6.15
C LYS A 365 21.27 10.09 -5.07
N ALA A 366 20.90 8.98 -4.44
CA ALA A 366 21.57 8.41 -3.28
C ALA A 366 22.98 7.91 -3.58
N PHE A 367 23.79 7.80 -2.53
CA PHE A 367 25.22 7.50 -2.58
C PHE A 367 25.57 6.11 -3.14
N TYR A 368 24.65 5.15 -2.98
CA TYR A 368 24.86 3.73 -3.35
C TYR A 368 24.59 3.43 -4.82
N MET A 369 24.09 4.38 -5.60
CA MET A 369 23.74 4.16 -7.00
C MET A 369 25.01 4.14 -7.87
N LYS A 370 25.08 3.18 -8.78
CA LYS A 370 26.20 3.02 -9.70
C LYS A 370 26.31 4.21 -10.65
N GLN A 371 27.51 4.81 -10.71
CA GLN A 371 27.77 5.92 -11.64
C GLN A 371 27.94 5.40 -13.07
N ASN A 372 27.40 6.15 -14.03
CA ASN A 372 27.67 5.96 -15.45
C ASN A 372 29.07 6.44 -15.83
N GLU A 373 29.53 6.03 -17.00
CA GLU A 373 30.86 6.40 -17.52
C GLU A 373 31.01 7.91 -17.79
N ASP A 374 29.91 8.62 -17.95
CA ASP A 374 29.89 10.07 -18.15
C ASP A 374 30.30 10.88 -16.90
N GLY A 375 30.37 10.21 -15.72
CA GLY A 375 30.69 10.80 -14.43
C GLY A 375 29.64 11.80 -13.89
N ARG A 376 28.55 11.99 -14.58
CA ARG A 376 27.48 12.96 -14.28
C ARG A 376 26.16 12.33 -13.87
N THR A 377 25.90 11.13 -14.37
CA THR A 377 24.65 10.40 -14.13
C THR A 377 24.87 9.10 -13.37
N VAL A 378 23.80 8.56 -12.81
CA VAL A 378 23.75 7.27 -12.11
C VAL A 378 22.69 6.37 -12.73
N ARG A 379 22.89 5.05 -12.65
CA ARG A 379 21.95 4.02 -13.10
C ARG A 379 20.78 3.87 -12.13
N GLY A 380 20.07 4.98 -11.91
CA GLY A 380 18.81 4.99 -11.20
C GLY A 380 17.65 4.73 -12.15
N MET A 381 16.53 4.23 -11.61
CA MET A 381 15.26 4.12 -12.33
C MET A 381 14.10 4.57 -11.44
N ASP A 382 13.15 5.28 -12.03
CA ASP A 382 11.85 5.58 -11.40
C ASP A 382 10.74 5.11 -12.34
N VAL A 383 9.82 4.28 -11.86
CA VAL A 383 8.67 3.81 -12.62
C VAL A 383 7.47 4.69 -12.34
N LEU A 384 6.99 5.38 -13.36
CA LEU A 384 5.93 6.37 -13.30
C LEU A 384 4.62 5.81 -13.85
N PHE A 385 3.54 6.02 -13.09
CA PHE A 385 2.19 5.55 -13.42
C PHE A 385 1.19 6.70 -13.55
N PRO A 386 0.13 6.52 -14.41
CA PRO A 386 -0.95 7.51 -14.52
C PRO A 386 -1.61 7.78 -13.16
N LYS A 387 -1.96 9.03 -12.88
CA LYS A 387 -2.57 9.54 -11.64
C LYS A 387 -1.67 9.46 -10.40
N ILE A 388 -0.66 8.59 -10.40
CA ILE A 388 0.21 8.37 -9.25
C ILE A 388 1.54 9.12 -9.38
N GLY A 389 2.19 9.11 -10.54
CA GLY A 389 3.59 9.47 -10.73
C GLY A 389 4.49 8.32 -10.30
N GLU A 390 5.59 8.58 -9.63
CA GLU A 390 6.50 7.54 -9.15
C GLU A 390 5.78 6.53 -8.23
N ILE A 391 5.86 5.24 -8.60
CA ILE A 391 5.38 4.09 -7.82
C ILE A 391 6.53 3.19 -7.36
N ILE A 392 7.61 3.12 -8.14
CA ILE A 392 8.84 2.39 -7.87
C ILE A 392 10.01 3.33 -8.07
N GLY A 393 10.96 3.31 -7.15
CA GLY A 393 12.31 3.85 -7.30
C GLY A 393 13.35 2.75 -7.14
N GLY A 394 14.35 2.68 -8.00
CA GLY A 394 15.37 1.62 -7.99
C GLY A 394 16.68 2.03 -8.59
N SER A 395 17.66 1.13 -8.57
CA SER A 395 18.95 1.35 -9.24
C SER A 395 19.79 0.10 -9.35
N GLU A 396 20.73 0.10 -10.28
CA GLU A 396 21.94 -0.72 -10.15
C GLU A 396 22.81 -0.14 -9.03
N ARG A 397 23.30 -0.99 -8.13
CA ARG A 397 24.09 -0.58 -6.95
C ARG A 397 25.55 -0.44 -7.32
N GLU A 398 26.27 0.49 -6.68
CA GLU A 398 27.72 0.62 -6.90
C GLU A 398 28.44 -0.60 -6.31
N ALA A 399 29.03 -1.41 -7.19
CA ALA A 399 29.77 -2.61 -6.82
C ALA A 399 31.27 -2.34 -6.61
N SER A 400 31.80 -1.21 -7.09
CA SER A 400 33.19 -0.83 -6.89
C SER A 400 33.40 -0.27 -5.50
N LEU A 401 34.30 -0.89 -4.72
CA LEU A 401 34.71 -0.40 -3.41
C LEU A 401 35.22 1.05 -3.48
N GLU A 402 36.12 1.32 -4.42
CA GLU A 402 36.78 2.64 -4.57
C GLU A 402 35.74 3.73 -4.88
N LYS A 403 34.81 3.47 -5.83
CA LYS A 403 33.78 4.45 -6.21
C LYS A 403 32.80 4.70 -5.10
N LEU A 404 32.38 3.63 -4.37
CA LEU A 404 31.48 3.75 -3.23
C LEU A 404 32.11 4.59 -2.11
N GLU A 405 33.38 4.30 -1.73
CA GLU A 405 34.10 5.05 -0.72
C GLU A 405 34.28 6.52 -1.11
N GLN A 406 34.65 6.79 -2.38
CA GLN A 406 34.73 8.14 -2.91
C GLN A 406 33.40 8.89 -2.80
N ARG A 407 32.27 8.23 -3.15
CA ARG A 407 30.99 8.87 -3.09
C ARG A 407 30.53 9.17 -1.67
N ILE A 408 30.79 8.29 -0.72
CA ILE A 408 30.55 8.50 0.72
C ILE A 408 31.35 9.73 1.21
N GLU A 409 32.60 9.89 0.78
CA GLU A 409 33.45 11.03 1.13
C GLU A 409 32.94 12.34 0.50
N GLU A 410 32.58 12.34 -0.80
CA GLU A 410 31.99 13.48 -1.51
C GLU A 410 30.78 14.05 -0.81
N LEU A 411 29.93 13.17 -0.26
CA LEU A 411 28.71 13.55 0.45
C LEU A 411 28.93 13.86 1.94
N GLY A 412 30.16 13.75 2.45
CA GLY A 412 30.50 14.00 3.84
C GLY A 412 29.85 13.01 4.82
N MET A 413 29.50 11.81 4.38
CA MET A 413 28.88 10.79 5.20
C MET A 413 29.88 10.10 6.13
N SER A 414 29.40 9.58 7.26
CA SER A 414 30.24 8.86 8.22
C SER A 414 30.59 7.46 7.72
N ARG A 415 31.79 7.28 7.20
CA ARG A 415 32.31 5.96 6.83
C ARG A 415 32.19 4.93 7.97
N LYS A 416 32.44 5.35 9.22
CA LYS A 416 32.36 4.48 10.39
C LYS A 416 30.98 3.82 10.57
N ASN A 417 29.93 4.55 10.26
CA ASN A 417 28.56 4.05 10.40
C ASN A 417 28.17 3.10 9.24
N LEU A 418 28.93 3.13 8.14
CA LEU A 418 28.69 2.36 6.92
C LEU A 418 29.75 1.26 6.68
N GLU A 419 30.69 1.04 7.61
CA GLU A 419 31.79 0.07 7.41
C GLU A 419 31.27 -1.35 7.12
N TRP A 420 30.22 -1.77 7.81
CA TRP A 420 29.55 -3.06 7.59
C TRP A 420 28.93 -3.19 6.19
N TYR A 421 28.44 -2.08 5.63
CA TYR A 421 27.90 -2.03 4.26
C TYR A 421 29.02 -2.00 3.22
N ILE A 422 30.10 -1.25 3.47
CA ILE A 422 31.30 -1.19 2.63
C ILE A 422 31.96 -2.57 2.53
N ASP A 423 31.92 -3.40 3.57
CA ASP A 423 32.47 -4.75 3.59
C ASP A 423 31.86 -5.66 2.50
N THR A 424 30.63 -5.45 2.10
CA THR A 424 30.01 -6.22 0.98
C THR A 424 30.71 -5.96 -0.36
N ARG A 425 31.37 -4.82 -0.51
CA ARG A 425 32.18 -4.49 -1.70
C ARG A 425 33.61 -4.98 -1.55
N ARG A 426 34.08 -5.13 -0.33
CA ARG A 426 35.43 -5.62 -0.02
C ARG A 426 35.57 -7.14 -0.14
N TYR A 427 34.49 -7.88 0.17
CA TYR A 427 34.51 -9.33 0.27
C TYR A 427 33.55 -9.98 -0.73
N GLY A 428 34.00 -10.16 -1.98
CA GLY A 428 33.26 -10.88 -3.01
C GLY A 428 32.10 -10.09 -3.60
N THR A 429 32.35 -8.81 -3.92
CA THR A 429 31.36 -7.95 -4.58
C THR A 429 30.88 -8.53 -5.91
N VAL A 430 29.64 -8.27 -6.25
CA VAL A 430 29.00 -8.64 -7.51
C VAL A 430 28.18 -7.45 -8.04
N PRO A 431 27.94 -7.35 -9.36
CA PRO A 431 26.86 -6.49 -9.86
C PRO A 431 25.55 -6.87 -9.17
N HIS A 432 24.80 -5.91 -8.70
CA HIS A 432 23.50 -6.15 -8.09
C HIS A 432 22.62 -4.92 -8.23
N SER A 433 21.31 -5.15 -8.22
CA SER A 433 20.29 -4.15 -8.43
C SER A 433 19.11 -4.38 -7.50
N GLY A 434 18.29 -3.39 -7.34
CA GLY A 434 17.07 -3.51 -6.57
C GLY A 434 16.19 -2.27 -6.67
N PHE A 435 14.96 -2.42 -6.22
CA PHE A 435 14.01 -1.32 -6.22
C PHE A 435 13.12 -1.33 -4.99
N GLY A 436 12.50 -0.19 -4.70
CA GLY A 436 11.46 -0.04 -3.68
C GLY A 436 10.11 0.28 -4.30
N LEU A 437 9.08 -0.53 -4.02
CA LEU A 437 7.70 -0.24 -4.36
C LEU A 437 6.94 0.19 -3.11
N GLY A 438 6.36 1.40 -3.12
CA GLY A 438 5.48 1.86 -2.06
C GLY A 438 4.13 1.14 -2.11
N PHE A 439 3.82 0.33 -1.09
CA PHE A 439 2.60 -0.46 -1.07
C PHE A 439 1.33 0.40 -1.14
N GLU A 440 1.29 1.49 -0.42
CA GLU A 440 0.15 2.41 -0.43
C GLU A 440 0.01 3.15 -1.77
N ARG A 441 1.11 3.44 -2.48
CA ARG A 441 1.07 4.00 -3.85
C ARG A 441 0.50 2.99 -4.85
N LEU A 442 0.88 1.72 -4.75
CA LEU A 442 0.24 0.65 -5.51
C LEU A 442 -1.27 0.58 -5.23
N LEU A 443 -1.65 0.66 -3.96
CA LEU A 443 -3.06 0.62 -3.56
C LEU A 443 -3.84 1.83 -4.07
N LEU A 444 -3.26 3.03 -4.12
CA LEU A 444 -3.89 4.17 -4.78
C LEU A 444 -4.20 3.85 -6.26
N PHE A 445 -3.25 3.24 -6.97
CA PHE A 445 -3.44 2.88 -8.37
C PHE A 445 -4.54 1.83 -8.56
N VAL A 446 -4.52 0.74 -7.80
CA VAL A 446 -5.48 -0.37 -7.98
C VAL A 446 -6.85 -0.10 -7.35
N THR A 447 -6.99 0.89 -6.47
CA THR A 447 -8.29 1.23 -5.85
C THR A 447 -8.94 2.48 -6.44
N GLY A 448 -8.20 3.31 -7.16
CA GLY A 448 -8.67 4.60 -7.66
C GLY A 448 -8.90 5.65 -6.56
N MET A 449 -8.47 5.38 -5.33
CA MET A 449 -8.56 6.35 -4.23
C MET A 449 -7.60 7.51 -4.47
N SER A 450 -8.03 8.73 -4.16
CA SER A 450 -7.25 9.95 -4.43
C SER A 450 -6.34 10.38 -3.28
N ASN A 451 -6.43 9.74 -2.11
CA ASN A 451 -5.66 10.11 -0.93
C ASN A 451 -5.11 8.86 -0.23
N ILE A 452 -3.82 8.87 0.01
CA ILE A 452 -3.09 7.74 0.61
C ILE A 452 -3.61 7.36 2.01
N ARG A 453 -4.22 8.32 2.74
CA ARG A 453 -4.87 8.05 4.03
C ARG A 453 -6.07 7.12 3.94
N ASP A 454 -6.59 6.90 2.73
CA ASP A 454 -7.78 6.10 2.49
C ASP A 454 -7.46 4.67 2.01
N VAL A 455 -6.18 4.34 1.83
CA VAL A 455 -5.72 2.99 1.46
C VAL A 455 -4.97 2.25 2.58
N ILE A 456 -4.80 2.90 3.72
CA ILE A 456 -4.26 2.31 4.94
C ILE A 456 -5.32 2.36 6.05
N PRO A 457 -5.48 1.31 6.88
CA PRO A 457 -6.54 1.27 7.91
C PRO A 457 -6.48 2.44 8.89
N PHE A 458 -5.31 2.72 9.45
CA PHE A 458 -5.05 3.73 10.48
C PHE A 458 -3.87 4.60 10.07
N PRO A 459 -4.08 5.70 9.34
CA PRO A 459 -3.00 6.52 8.80
C PRO A 459 -2.22 7.25 9.91
N ARG A 460 -0.90 7.32 9.74
CA ARG A 460 -0.01 8.16 10.54
C ARG A 460 0.46 9.34 9.71
N THR A 461 0.16 10.54 10.18
CA THR A 461 0.51 11.80 9.49
C THR A 461 0.87 12.85 10.53
N PRO A 462 1.48 14.00 10.13
CA PRO A 462 1.69 15.09 11.07
C PRO A 462 0.43 15.42 11.86
N LYS A 463 0.55 15.51 13.20
CA LYS A 463 -0.52 15.78 14.17
C LYS A 463 -1.65 14.72 14.22
N ASN A 464 -1.44 13.53 13.68
CA ASN A 464 -2.41 12.43 13.76
C ASN A 464 -1.72 11.09 14.01
N ALA A 465 -1.95 10.52 15.19
CA ALA A 465 -1.53 9.18 15.60
C ALA A 465 -2.66 8.45 16.35
N GLU A 466 -3.92 8.82 16.10
CA GLU A 466 -5.10 8.28 16.78
C GLU A 466 -5.47 6.90 16.22
N PHE A 467 -6.01 6.04 17.10
CA PHE A 467 -6.37 4.63 16.92
C PHE A 467 -5.15 3.71 16.87
#